data_5177a8e031bcbc6b8bb0a287657fa785
#
_entry.id   5177a8e031bcbc6b8bb0a287657fa785
#
_cell.length_a   1.000
_cell.length_b   1.000
_cell.length_c   1.000
_cell.angle_alpha   90.00
_cell.angle_beta   90.00
_cell.angle_gamma   90.00
#
_symmetry.space_group_name_H-M   'P 1'
#
loop_
_entity.id
_entity.type
_entity.pdbx_description
1 polymer ?
#
loop_
_entity_poly.entity_id
_entity_poly.type
_entity_poly.pdbx_seq_one_letter_code
_entity_poly.pdbx_strand_id
1 'polypeptide(L)'
;MKRLSIFILGLCLLPAAWASDVPGLVVKQSPHSVSTTLDRLENVLKKKGISIVTRWNHAEKAAGVDIPLRDTELLLFGNPALGSHMFTSEQTSGIDLPMKALAWKDADGQVWLGYNDPQYIADRHGIRDRGDVIKKMQGALDKLSDVAVGQ
;
A
#
# COMPACT_ATOMS: atom_id res chain seq x y z
N MET A 1 26.71 45.80 -31.43
CA MET A 1 26.68 44.35 -31.19
C MET A 1 25.81 44.11 -29.96
N LYS A 2 24.52 43.73 -30.14
CA LYS A 2 23.59 43.48 -29.07
C LYS A 2 23.66 42.00 -28.72
N ARG A 3 24.05 41.66 -27.47
CA ARG A 3 24.07 40.30 -26.96
C ARG A 3 22.65 39.90 -26.52
N LEU A 4 22.06 38.93 -27.21
CA LEU A 4 20.77 38.35 -26.89
C LEU A 4 20.99 37.27 -25.83
N SER A 5 20.58 37.53 -24.58
CA SER A 5 20.60 36.54 -23.49
C SER A 5 19.34 35.69 -23.58
N ILE A 6 19.49 34.43 -23.92
CA ILE A 6 18.40 33.44 -23.91
C ILE A 6 18.27 32.93 -22.48
N PHE A 7 17.17 33.28 -21.81
CA PHE A 7 16.76 32.68 -20.54
C PHE A 7 16.08 31.35 -20.85
N ILE A 8 16.75 30.25 -20.54
CA ILE A 8 16.10 28.91 -20.55
C ILE A 8 15.32 28.77 -19.25
N LEU A 9 14.00 28.91 -19.35
CA LEU A 9 13.08 28.65 -18.25
C LEU A 9 12.99 27.13 -18.08
N GLY A 10 13.71 26.59 -17.09
CA GLY A 10 13.64 25.18 -16.72
C GLY A 10 12.24 24.87 -16.15
N LEU A 11 11.43 24.15 -16.91
CA LEU A 11 10.15 23.63 -16.46
C LEU A 11 10.41 22.48 -15.48
N CYS A 12 10.37 22.76 -14.16
CA CYS A 12 10.33 21.73 -13.14
C CYS A 12 9.00 20.99 -13.25
N LEU A 13 9.01 19.82 -13.89
CA LEU A 13 7.92 18.86 -13.81
C LEU A 13 7.90 18.30 -12.37
N LEU A 14 7.01 18.83 -11.55
CA LEU A 14 6.68 18.20 -10.26
C LEU A 14 6.04 16.82 -10.57
N PRO A 15 6.49 15.74 -9.93
CA PRO A 15 5.84 14.46 -10.10
C PRO A 15 4.39 14.59 -9.65
N ALA A 16 3.45 14.33 -10.55
CA ALA A 16 2.04 14.23 -10.20
C ALA A 16 1.91 13.06 -9.20
N ALA A 17 1.54 13.37 -7.97
CA ALA A 17 1.11 12.34 -7.03
C ALA A 17 -0.17 11.74 -7.62
N TRP A 18 -0.09 10.54 -8.14
CA TRP A 18 -1.23 9.78 -8.60
C TRP A 18 -2.04 9.38 -7.37
N ALA A 19 -3.06 10.15 -7.05
CA ALA A 19 -4.10 9.69 -6.16
C ALA A 19 -4.79 8.51 -6.86
N SER A 20 -4.87 7.36 -6.20
CA SER A 20 -5.61 6.22 -6.74
C SER A 20 -7.09 6.61 -6.90
N ASP A 21 -7.66 6.37 -8.09
CA ASP A 21 -9.11 6.53 -8.32
C ASP A 21 -9.94 5.44 -7.62
N VAL A 22 -9.30 4.47 -6.99
CA VAL A 22 -9.96 3.40 -6.22
C VAL A 22 -10.29 3.91 -4.82
N PRO A 23 -11.58 4.01 -4.46
CA PRO A 23 -11.98 4.51 -3.14
C PRO A 23 -11.32 3.73 -2.00
N GLY A 24 -10.73 4.46 -1.06
CA GLY A 24 -10.09 3.89 0.12
C GLY A 24 -8.74 3.22 -0.11
N LEU A 25 -8.21 3.21 -1.32
CA LEU A 25 -6.88 2.68 -1.59
C LEU A 25 -5.81 3.77 -1.42
N VAL A 26 -4.93 3.62 -0.46
CA VAL A 26 -3.71 4.43 -0.31
C VAL A 26 -2.62 3.82 -1.17
N VAL A 27 -1.96 4.63 -2.02
CA VAL A 27 -0.95 4.16 -2.98
C VAL A 27 0.33 4.97 -2.84
N LYS A 28 1.47 4.30 -2.84
CA LYS A 28 2.81 4.90 -2.83
C LYS A 28 3.66 4.34 -3.97
N GLN A 29 4.38 5.22 -4.66
CA GLN A 29 5.34 4.81 -5.68
C GLN A 29 6.56 4.15 -5.03
N SER A 30 7.04 3.05 -5.61
CA SER A 30 8.25 2.36 -5.16
C SER A 30 9.33 2.41 -6.23
N PRO A 31 10.59 2.75 -5.88
CA PRO A 31 11.74 2.64 -6.78
C PRO A 31 12.28 1.22 -6.88
N HIS A 32 11.72 0.27 -6.13
CA HIS A 32 12.17 -1.11 -6.04
C HIS A 32 11.32 -2.03 -6.94
N SER A 33 11.76 -3.26 -7.15
CA SER A 33 10.91 -4.30 -7.75
C SER A 33 9.72 -4.63 -6.83
N VAL A 34 8.67 -5.25 -7.39
CA VAL A 34 7.49 -5.70 -6.63
C VAL A 34 7.91 -6.59 -5.45
N SER A 35 8.75 -7.60 -5.71
CA SER A 35 9.24 -8.51 -4.67
C SER A 35 10.04 -7.77 -3.60
N THR A 36 11.01 -6.92 -4.00
CA THR A 36 11.83 -6.16 -3.06
C THR A 36 11.00 -5.20 -2.21
N THR A 37 9.97 -4.56 -2.79
CA THR A 37 9.05 -3.68 -2.06
C THR A 37 8.35 -4.44 -0.93
N LEU A 38 7.83 -5.63 -1.22
CA LEU A 38 7.18 -6.46 -0.20
C LEU A 38 8.17 -7.07 0.79
N ASP A 39 9.39 -7.45 0.38
CA ASP A 39 10.44 -7.92 1.31
C ASP A 39 10.78 -6.84 2.35
N ARG A 40 10.89 -5.59 1.91
CA ARG A 40 11.14 -4.44 2.78
C ARG A 40 9.98 -4.21 3.75
N LEU A 41 8.73 -4.27 3.25
CA LEU A 41 7.54 -4.17 4.09
C LEU A 41 7.48 -5.31 5.11
N GLU A 42 7.67 -6.55 4.70
CA GLU A 42 7.67 -7.72 5.56
C GLU A 42 8.72 -7.61 6.67
N ASN A 43 9.93 -7.17 6.32
CA ASN A 43 11.03 -6.98 7.27
C ASN A 43 10.69 -5.92 8.33
N VAL A 44 10.10 -4.78 7.95
CA VAL A 44 9.73 -3.74 8.93
C VAL A 44 8.54 -4.17 9.78
N LEU A 45 7.56 -4.90 9.22
CA LEU A 45 6.44 -5.48 9.96
C LEU A 45 6.95 -6.44 11.05
N LYS A 46 7.83 -7.38 10.69
CA LYS A 46 8.44 -8.33 11.64
C LYS A 46 9.21 -7.62 12.76
N LYS A 47 10.00 -6.58 12.44
CA LYS A 47 10.71 -5.76 13.44
C LYS A 47 9.76 -5.05 14.42
N LYS A 48 8.52 -4.79 14.01
CA LYS A 48 7.47 -4.19 14.86
C LYS A 48 6.57 -5.21 15.55
N GLY A 49 6.89 -6.50 15.46
CA GLY A 49 6.10 -7.57 16.07
C GLY A 49 4.73 -7.77 15.40
N ILE A 50 4.58 -7.35 14.14
CA ILE A 50 3.36 -7.56 13.36
C ILE A 50 3.47 -8.89 12.63
N SER A 51 2.47 -9.75 12.80
CA SER A 51 2.48 -11.10 12.24
C SER A 51 2.26 -11.07 10.74
N ILE A 52 3.07 -11.81 9.99
CA ILE A 52 2.84 -12.11 8.58
C ILE A 52 1.94 -13.35 8.52
N VAL A 53 0.84 -13.25 7.79
CA VAL A 53 -0.10 -14.37 7.59
C VAL A 53 0.32 -15.17 6.37
N THR A 54 0.44 -14.51 5.23
CA THR A 54 0.87 -15.16 3.97
C THR A 54 1.29 -14.11 2.94
N ARG A 55 2.03 -14.56 1.95
CA ARG A 55 2.35 -13.82 0.74
C ARG A 55 1.85 -14.61 -0.47
N TRP A 56 1.20 -13.92 -1.41
CA TRP A 56 0.58 -14.54 -2.56
C TRP A 56 1.02 -13.85 -3.86
N ASN A 57 1.68 -14.59 -4.73
CA ASN A 57 2.13 -14.05 -6.02
C ASN A 57 1.06 -14.29 -7.09
N HIS A 58 0.30 -13.24 -7.42
CA HIS A 58 -0.75 -13.32 -8.43
C HIS A 58 -0.20 -13.57 -9.83
N ALA A 59 0.96 -12.98 -10.18
CA ALA A 59 1.58 -13.16 -11.50
C ALA A 59 2.03 -14.61 -11.71
N GLU A 60 2.64 -15.24 -10.70
CA GLU A 60 3.01 -16.65 -10.75
C GLU A 60 1.78 -17.56 -10.91
N LYS A 61 0.70 -17.28 -10.18
CA LYS A 61 -0.54 -18.08 -10.29
C LYS A 61 -1.21 -17.91 -11.65
N ALA A 62 -1.22 -16.70 -12.19
CA ALA A 62 -1.73 -16.44 -13.55
C ALA A 62 -0.89 -17.16 -14.61
N ALA A 63 0.44 -17.16 -14.49
CA ALA A 63 1.33 -17.89 -15.40
C ALA A 63 1.07 -19.41 -15.35
N GLY A 64 0.70 -19.95 -14.20
CA GLY A 64 0.34 -21.37 -14.04
C GLY A 64 -0.93 -21.81 -14.82
N VAL A 65 -1.68 -20.87 -15.37
CA VAL A 65 -2.88 -21.11 -16.21
C VAL A 65 -2.78 -20.35 -17.54
N ASP A 66 -1.54 -20.08 -17.99
CA ASP A 66 -1.21 -19.43 -19.26
C ASP A 66 -1.81 -18.02 -19.46
N ILE A 67 -2.08 -17.31 -18.36
CA ILE A 67 -2.54 -15.91 -18.40
C ILE A 67 -1.36 -14.97 -18.10
N PRO A 68 -0.95 -14.10 -19.05
CA PRO A 68 0.11 -13.13 -18.80
C PRO A 68 -0.37 -12.05 -17.85
N LEU A 69 0.30 -11.88 -16.70
CA LEU A 69 0.06 -10.82 -15.73
C LEU A 69 1.40 -10.18 -15.36
N ARG A 70 1.44 -8.85 -15.33
CA ARG A 70 2.60 -8.11 -14.82
C ARG A 70 2.82 -8.46 -13.35
N ASP A 71 4.07 -8.29 -12.88
CA ASP A 71 4.43 -8.55 -11.48
C ASP A 71 3.38 -7.96 -10.53
N THR A 72 2.75 -8.82 -9.76
CA THR A 72 1.66 -8.46 -8.83
C THR A 72 1.70 -9.43 -7.66
N GLU A 73 1.95 -8.93 -6.45
CA GLU A 73 2.03 -9.74 -5.24
C GLU A 73 1.27 -9.10 -4.09
N LEU A 74 0.65 -9.93 -3.28
CA LEU A 74 -0.13 -9.55 -2.10
C LEU A 74 0.54 -10.08 -0.83
N LEU A 75 0.66 -9.20 0.19
CA LEU A 75 1.10 -9.56 1.53
C LEU A 75 -0.07 -9.38 2.50
N LEU A 76 -0.42 -10.43 3.24
CA LEU A 76 -1.39 -10.40 4.33
C LEU A 76 -0.65 -10.34 5.66
N PHE A 77 -1.03 -9.39 6.51
CA PHE A 77 -0.39 -9.19 7.80
C PHE A 77 -1.37 -8.59 8.81
N GLY A 78 -1.10 -8.79 10.09
CA GLY A 78 -2.00 -8.27 11.12
C GLY A 78 -1.38 -8.17 12.50
N ASN A 79 -1.98 -7.31 13.30
CA ASN A 79 -1.73 -7.23 14.72
C ASN A 79 -3.05 -7.50 15.47
N PRO A 80 -3.19 -8.68 16.10
CA PRO A 80 -4.43 -9.04 16.82
C PRO A 80 -4.81 -8.02 17.90
N ALA A 81 -3.83 -7.37 18.55
CA ALA A 81 -4.08 -6.34 19.56
C ALA A 81 -4.75 -5.07 19.00
N LEU A 82 -4.72 -4.85 17.67
CA LEU A 82 -5.44 -3.76 17.02
C LEU A 82 -6.65 -4.27 16.23
N GLY A 83 -6.46 -5.29 15.40
CA GLY A 83 -7.51 -5.82 14.54
C GLY A 83 -8.72 -6.36 15.30
N SER A 84 -8.51 -6.98 16.47
CA SER A 84 -9.60 -7.51 17.27
C SER A 84 -10.58 -6.44 17.76
N HIS A 85 -10.14 -5.21 17.95
CA HIS A 85 -11.03 -4.09 18.29
C HIS A 85 -12.04 -3.77 17.19
N MET A 86 -11.66 -3.97 15.91
CA MET A 86 -12.57 -3.78 14.78
C MET A 86 -13.66 -4.89 14.81
N PHE A 87 -13.26 -6.15 15.03
CA PHE A 87 -14.17 -7.28 15.07
C PHE A 87 -15.16 -7.21 16.25
N THR A 88 -14.75 -6.66 17.39
CA THR A 88 -15.63 -6.49 18.55
C THR A 88 -16.67 -5.37 18.36
N SER A 89 -16.43 -4.45 17.43
CA SER A 89 -17.40 -3.45 17.02
C SER A 89 -18.34 -4.00 15.94
N GLU A 90 -17.77 -4.59 14.87
CA GLU A 90 -18.53 -5.17 13.77
C GLU A 90 -17.80 -6.40 13.20
N GLN A 91 -18.36 -7.59 13.41
CA GLN A 91 -17.72 -8.86 13.00
C GLN A 91 -17.49 -8.97 11.49
N THR A 92 -18.37 -8.35 10.67
CA THR A 92 -18.25 -8.37 9.21
C THR A 92 -16.97 -7.73 8.71
N SER A 93 -16.31 -6.87 9.52
CA SER A 93 -15.01 -6.31 9.20
C SER A 93 -13.91 -7.37 9.01
N GLY A 94 -14.15 -8.59 9.47
CA GLY A 94 -13.29 -9.74 9.25
C GLY A 94 -13.08 -10.13 7.79
N ILE A 95 -13.95 -9.68 6.85
CA ILE A 95 -13.74 -9.92 5.42
C ILE A 95 -12.59 -9.06 4.86
N ASP A 96 -12.36 -7.88 5.45
CA ASP A 96 -11.31 -6.96 5.04
C ASP A 96 -10.01 -7.11 5.84
N LEU A 97 -10.07 -7.78 6.98
CA LEU A 97 -8.94 -8.05 7.86
C LEU A 97 -8.56 -9.54 7.83
N PRO A 98 -7.28 -9.89 8.03
CA PRO A 98 -6.10 -9.06 8.27
C PRO A 98 -5.83 -8.02 7.18
N MET A 99 -5.04 -6.98 7.51
CA MET A 99 -4.63 -5.99 6.51
C MET A 99 -3.90 -6.64 5.34
N LYS A 100 -4.03 -6.02 4.18
CA LYS A 100 -3.41 -6.47 2.94
C LYS A 100 -2.62 -5.32 2.34
N ALA A 101 -1.44 -5.61 1.82
CA ALA A 101 -0.69 -4.69 0.98
C ALA A 101 -0.41 -5.37 -0.36
N LEU A 102 -0.76 -4.69 -1.44
CA LEU A 102 -0.52 -5.12 -2.80
C LEU A 102 0.66 -4.35 -3.36
N ALA A 103 1.66 -5.04 -3.91
CA ALA A 103 2.65 -4.41 -4.76
C ALA A 103 2.44 -4.88 -6.20
N TRP A 104 2.47 -3.93 -7.15
CA TRP A 104 2.27 -4.25 -8.56
C TRP A 104 3.09 -3.35 -9.48
N LYS A 105 3.35 -3.83 -10.68
CA LYS A 105 3.96 -3.07 -11.78
C LYS A 105 2.86 -2.66 -12.76
N ASP A 106 2.75 -1.37 -13.04
CA ASP A 106 1.78 -0.85 -14.00
C ASP A 106 2.23 -1.05 -15.46
N ALA A 107 1.46 -0.51 -16.41
CA ALA A 107 1.75 -0.63 -17.84
C ALA A 107 3.00 0.13 -18.27
N ASP A 108 3.36 1.19 -17.53
CA ASP A 108 4.54 2.03 -17.80
C ASP A 108 5.80 1.49 -17.11
N GLY A 109 5.68 0.34 -16.42
CA GLY A 109 6.78 -0.30 -15.70
C GLY A 109 7.04 0.27 -14.31
N GLN A 110 6.20 1.22 -13.85
CA GLN A 110 6.30 1.80 -12.51
C GLN A 110 5.77 0.80 -11.48
N VAL A 111 6.49 0.67 -10.37
CA VAL A 111 6.06 -0.16 -9.24
C VAL A 111 5.35 0.69 -8.18
N TRP A 112 4.26 0.15 -7.69
CA TRP A 112 3.38 0.75 -6.69
C TRP A 112 3.21 -0.18 -5.49
N LEU A 113 3.00 0.41 -4.31
CA LEU A 113 2.56 -0.27 -3.09
C LEU A 113 1.25 0.35 -2.65
N GLY A 114 0.21 -0.47 -2.50
CA GLY A 114 -1.10 0.01 -2.06
C GLY A 114 -1.68 -0.82 -0.91
N TYR A 115 -2.52 -0.18 -0.09
CA TYR A 115 -3.27 -0.81 0.99
C TYR A 115 -4.59 -0.08 1.23
N ASN A 116 -5.58 -0.76 1.79
CA ASN A 116 -6.84 -0.12 2.16
C ASN A 116 -6.66 0.76 3.39
N ASP A 117 -7.17 2.00 3.32
CA ASP A 117 -7.25 2.89 4.48
C ASP A 117 -8.13 2.24 5.57
N PRO A 118 -7.65 2.12 6.81
CA PRO A 118 -8.46 1.66 7.93
C PRO A 118 -9.76 2.42 8.15
N GLN A 119 -9.80 3.73 7.82
CA GLN A 119 -11.04 4.51 7.88
C GLN A 119 -12.06 4.05 6.83
N TYR A 120 -11.60 3.76 5.61
CA TYR A 120 -12.46 3.22 4.58
C TYR A 120 -13.09 1.87 4.99
N ILE A 121 -12.30 0.98 5.61
CA ILE A 121 -12.80 -0.27 6.16
C ILE A 121 -13.85 0.00 7.26
N ALA A 122 -13.55 0.92 8.19
CA ALA A 122 -14.48 1.28 9.23
C ALA A 122 -15.80 1.84 8.69
N ASP A 123 -15.74 2.73 7.70
CA ASP A 123 -16.92 3.31 7.06
C ASP A 123 -17.76 2.27 6.33
N ARG A 124 -17.11 1.37 5.60
CA ARG A 124 -17.77 0.24 4.91
C ARG A 124 -18.59 -0.64 5.84
N HIS A 125 -18.08 -0.88 7.05
CA HIS A 125 -18.71 -1.74 8.06
C HIS A 125 -19.49 -0.97 9.13
N GLY A 126 -19.64 0.36 9.00
CA GLY A 126 -20.40 1.17 9.96
C GLY A 126 -19.76 1.30 11.34
N ILE A 127 -18.45 1.06 11.48
CA ILE A 127 -17.71 1.17 12.75
C ILE A 127 -17.53 2.65 13.09
N ARG A 128 -18.10 3.09 14.22
CA ARG A 128 -18.07 4.51 14.66
C ARG A 128 -17.42 4.72 16.02
N ASP A 129 -17.14 3.65 16.75
CA ASP A 129 -16.71 3.66 18.16
C ASP A 129 -15.23 3.28 18.35
N ARG A 130 -14.44 3.23 17.26
CA ARG A 130 -13.03 2.80 17.27
C ARG A 130 -12.06 3.85 16.68
N GLY A 131 -12.42 5.14 16.77
CA GLY A 131 -11.66 6.23 16.13
C GLY A 131 -10.18 6.25 16.48
N ASP A 132 -9.80 6.03 17.74
CA ASP A 132 -8.39 6.00 18.14
C ASP A 132 -7.62 4.80 17.60
N VAL A 133 -8.28 3.64 17.52
CA VAL A 133 -7.70 2.42 16.92
C VAL A 133 -7.46 2.65 15.43
N ILE A 134 -8.45 3.21 14.73
CA ILE A 134 -8.37 3.52 13.29
C ILE A 134 -7.20 4.48 13.02
N LYS A 135 -7.11 5.59 13.75
CA LYS A 135 -6.00 6.56 13.63
C LYS A 135 -4.64 5.91 13.88
N LYS A 136 -4.55 5.02 14.89
CA LYS A 136 -3.31 4.30 15.18
C LYS A 136 -2.94 3.34 14.04
N MET A 137 -3.91 2.65 13.44
CA MET A 137 -3.69 1.79 12.28
C MET A 137 -3.23 2.60 11.06
N GLN A 138 -3.90 3.73 10.76
CA GLN A 138 -3.52 4.64 9.66
C GLN A 138 -2.08 5.12 9.82
N GLY A 139 -1.71 5.68 10.98
CA GLY A 139 -0.36 6.18 11.23
C GLY A 139 0.72 5.10 11.21
N ALA A 140 0.38 3.85 11.59
CA ALA A 140 1.30 2.73 11.49
C ALA A 140 1.52 2.32 10.04
N LEU A 141 0.45 2.15 9.25
CA LEU A 141 0.52 1.76 7.84
C LEU A 141 1.27 2.79 7.00
N ASP A 142 1.02 4.06 7.25
CA ASP A 142 1.70 5.16 6.57
C ASP A 142 3.23 5.06 6.76
N LYS A 143 3.69 5.01 8.02
CA LYS A 143 5.13 4.89 8.33
C LYS A 143 5.76 3.59 7.83
N LEU A 144 5.05 2.46 7.92
CA LEU A 144 5.58 1.16 7.48
C LEU A 144 5.70 1.09 5.97
N SER A 145 4.73 1.67 5.25
CA SER A 145 4.78 1.76 3.79
C SER A 145 5.85 2.74 3.30
N ASP A 146 6.09 3.87 3.99
CA ASP A 146 7.21 4.79 3.69
C ASP A 146 8.55 4.05 3.74
N VAL A 147 8.82 3.32 4.83
CA VAL A 147 10.04 2.51 4.94
C VAL A 147 10.15 1.48 3.82
N ALA A 148 9.03 0.87 3.42
CA ALA A 148 9.02 -0.13 2.36
C ALA A 148 9.39 0.46 1.00
N VAL A 149 8.92 1.66 0.68
CA VAL A 149 9.22 2.35 -0.59
C VAL A 149 10.48 3.23 -0.53
N GLY A 150 11.12 3.36 0.64
CA GLY A 150 12.38 4.10 0.79
C GLY A 150 12.22 5.60 0.99
N GLN A 151 11.09 6.02 1.55
CA GLN A 151 10.82 7.40 1.97
C GLN A 151 11.04 7.60 3.47
#